data_08c6212331222758b9de1995c420fad7
#
_entry.id   08c6212331222758b9de1995c420fad7
#
_cell.length_a   1.000
_cell.length_b   1.000
_cell.length_c   1.000
_cell.angle_alpha   90.00
_cell.angle_beta   90.00
_cell.angle_gamma   90.00
#
_symmetry.space_group_name_H-M   'P 1'
#
loop_
_entity.id
_entity.type
_entity.pdbx_description
1 polymer ?
#
loop_
_entity_poly.entity_id
_entity_poly.type
_entity_poly.pdbx_seq_one_letter_code
_entity_poly.pdbx_strand_id
1 'polypeptide(L)'
;MKAAVSVHCVRAGCTKPAPAALTRAELCLDHFLDEAFLRTDQALTRCREGSPLSKESLEWLLSDALATVKNLEESADEPQPEQRDRMLELLLILANLHEYVAHHSVRVEHPA
;
A
#
# COMPACT_ATOMS: atom_id res chain seq x y z
N MET A 1 29.12 -12.64 -5.19
CA MET A 1 28.52 -11.68 -4.57
C MET A 1 27.73 -10.84 -5.45
N LYS A 2 26.76 -10.33 -5.05
CA LYS A 2 26.01 -9.58 -5.87
C LYS A 2 26.15 -8.17 -5.53
N ALA A 3 26.23 -7.40 -6.47
CA ALA A 3 26.16 -6.02 -6.27
C ALA A 3 24.77 -5.74 -5.86
N ALA A 4 24.63 -5.27 -4.70
CA ALA A 4 23.35 -4.83 -4.26
C ALA A 4 23.00 -3.59 -5.03
N VAL A 5 22.06 -3.68 -5.90
CA VAL A 5 21.55 -2.50 -6.54
C VAL A 5 20.71 -1.80 -5.49
N SER A 6 21.23 -0.70 -4.97
CA SER A 6 20.47 0.07 -3.99
C SER A 6 19.42 0.86 -4.71
N VAL A 7 18.18 0.48 -4.48
CA VAL A 7 17.06 1.26 -4.97
C VAL A 7 16.69 2.26 -3.89
N HIS A 8 16.72 3.52 -4.23
CA HIS A 8 16.35 4.59 -3.32
C HIS A 8 14.94 5.07 -3.60
N CYS A 9 14.34 5.69 -2.58
CA CYS A 9 13.01 6.24 -2.72
C CYS A 9 12.96 7.28 -3.83
N VAL A 10 11.95 7.18 -4.69
CA VAL A 10 11.83 8.07 -5.85
C VAL A 10 11.26 9.43 -5.48
N ARG A 11 10.76 9.58 -4.25
CA ARG A 11 10.20 10.87 -3.82
C ARG A 11 11.26 11.95 -3.81
N ALA A 12 10.90 13.14 -4.27
CA ALA A 12 11.81 14.26 -4.32
C ALA A 12 12.35 14.57 -2.94
N GLY A 13 13.68 14.70 -2.86
CA GLY A 13 14.35 15.02 -1.60
C GLY A 13 14.54 13.85 -0.66
N CYS A 14 14.04 12.67 -1.00
CA CYS A 14 14.20 11.50 -0.14
C CYS A 14 15.42 10.71 -0.55
N THR A 15 16.29 10.40 0.43
CA THR A 15 17.48 9.62 0.17
C THR A 15 17.44 8.26 0.86
N LYS A 16 16.31 7.91 1.46
CA LYS A 16 16.17 6.63 2.15
C LYS A 16 16.13 5.47 1.17
N PRO A 17 16.71 4.33 1.53
CA PRO A 17 16.66 3.17 0.64
C PRO A 17 15.26 2.56 0.62
N ALA A 18 14.91 1.96 -0.50
CA ALA A 18 13.67 1.21 -0.62
C ALA A 18 13.93 -0.23 -0.17
N PRO A 19 13.15 -0.76 0.77
CA PRO A 19 13.29 -2.16 1.17
C PRO A 19 13.10 -3.10 -0.01
N ALA A 20 13.61 -4.32 0.11
CA ALA A 20 13.51 -5.29 -0.96
C ALA A 20 12.07 -5.51 -1.42
N ALA A 21 11.14 -5.54 -0.48
CA ALA A 21 9.73 -5.74 -0.81
C ALA A 21 9.10 -4.54 -1.53
N LEU A 22 9.75 -3.38 -1.52
CA LEU A 22 9.23 -2.16 -2.12
C LEU A 22 10.01 -1.70 -3.35
N THR A 23 10.94 -2.52 -3.85
CA THR A 23 11.75 -2.09 -4.99
C THR A 23 10.92 -1.77 -6.22
N ARG A 24 9.81 -2.50 -6.43
CA ARG A 24 8.95 -2.23 -7.57
C ARG A 24 8.28 -0.85 -7.48
N ALA A 25 7.94 -0.44 -6.27
CA ALA A 25 7.32 0.87 -6.05
C ALA A 25 8.35 1.97 -5.98
N GLU A 26 9.63 1.63 -5.77
CA GLU A 26 10.73 2.57 -5.61
C GLU A 26 10.46 3.58 -4.49
N LEU A 27 9.88 3.10 -3.40
CA LEU A 27 9.55 3.93 -2.25
C LEU A 27 10.20 3.39 -0.99
N CYS A 28 10.63 4.29 -0.11
CA CYS A 28 11.02 3.86 1.22
C CYS A 28 9.75 3.48 1.99
N LEU A 29 9.94 2.81 3.13
CA LEU A 29 8.79 2.33 3.89
C LEU A 29 7.87 3.46 4.31
N ASP A 30 8.42 4.57 4.78
CA ASP A 30 7.60 5.69 5.22
C ASP A 30 6.74 6.24 4.10
N HIS A 31 7.33 6.45 2.92
CA HIS A 31 6.57 6.99 1.79
C HIS A 31 5.59 5.98 1.21
N PHE A 32 5.94 4.70 1.26
CA PHE A 32 4.99 3.68 0.87
C PHE A 32 3.75 3.71 1.77
N LEU A 33 3.96 3.81 3.08
CA LEU A 33 2.86 3.88 4.03
C LEU A 33 2.01 5.13 3.81
N ASP A 34 2.66 6.28 3.60
CA ASP A 34 1.94 7.51 3.32
C ASP A 34 1.07 7.36 2.08
N GLU A 35 1.62 6.79 1.02
CA GLU A 35 0.88 6.61 -0.22
C GLU A 35 -0.28 5.63 -0.03
N ALA A 36 -0.04 4.53 0.68
CA ALA A 36 -1.06 3.53 0.91
C ALA A 36 -2.20 4.06 1.76
N PHE A 37 -1.87 4.81 2.81
CA PHE A 37 -2.90 5.42 3.65
C PHE A 37 -3.73 6.43 2.85
N LEU A 38 -3.08 7.25 2.04
CA LEU A 38 -3.77 8.22 1.22
C LEU A 38 -4.74 7.53 0.26
N ARG A 39 -4.27 6.52 -0.45
CA ARG A 39 -5.12 5.82 -1.42
C ARG A 39 -6.26 5.08 -0.74
N THR A 40 -5.99 4.49 0.43
CA THR A 40 -7.02 3.78 1.18
C THR A 40 -8.10 4.76 1.65
N ASP A 41 -7.68 5.92 2.15
CA ASP A 41 -8.63 6.93 2.59
C ASP A 41 -9.49 7.43 1.44
N GLN A 42 -8.90 7.64 0.28
CA GLN A 42 -9.64 8.04 -0.91
C GLN A 42 -10.66 6.98 -1.32
N ALA A 43 -10.26 5.71 -1.26
CA ALA A 43 -11.17 4.62 -1.61
C ALA A 43 -12.33 4.53 -0.62
N LEU A 44 -12.06 4.67 0.67
CA LEU A 44 -13.12 4.65 1.68
C LEU A 44 -14.08 5.81 1.50
N THR A 45 -13.55 6.99 1.19
CA THR A 45 -14.38 8.16 0.94
C THR A 45 -15.31 7.92 -0.24
N ARG A 46 -14.78 7.36 -1.32
CA ARG A 46 -15.60 7.04 -2.49
C ARG A 46 -16.68 6.02 -2.16
N CYS A 47 -16.35 5.02 -1.36
CA CYS A 47 -17.35 4.04 -0.94
C CYS A 47 -18.48 4.71 -0.17
N ARG A 48 -18.14 5.61 0.75
CA ARG A 48 -19.15 6.32 1.54
C ARG A 48 -20.04 7.21 0.70
N GLU A 49 -19.47 7.81 -0.34
CA GLU A 49 -20.19 8.72 -1.22
C GLU A 49 -20.94 7.99 -2.33
N GLY A 50 -20.73 6.68 -2.44
CA GLY A 50 -21.33 5.93 -3.52
C GLY A 50 -20.68 6.19 -4.88
N SER A 51 -19.51 6.82 -4.89
CA SER A 51 -18.80 7.09 -6.13
C SER A 51 -18.07 5.83 -6.62
N PRO A 52 -17.92 5.67 -7.95
CA PRO A 52 -17.23 4.50 -8.47
C PRO A 52 -15.76 4.52 -8.13
N LEU A 53 -15.19 3.33 -7.92
CA LEU A 53 -13.77 3.15 -7.67
C LEU A 53 -13.07 2.77 -8.95
N SER A 54 -11.84 3.26 -9.13
CA SER A 54 -11.01 2.83 -10.22
C SER A 54 -10.60 1.38 -10.00
N LYS A 55 -10.75 0.55 -11.04
CA LYS A 55 -10.34 -0.85 -10.95
C LYS A 55 -8.86 -0.97 -10.62
N GLU A 56 -8.05 -0.13 -11.27
CA GLU A 56 -6.60 -0.15 -11.05
C GLU A 56 -6.26 0.20 -9.61
N SER A 57 -6.87 1.24 -9.06
CA SER A 57 -6.63 1.63 -7.67
C SER A 57 -7.07 0.55 -6.70
N LEU A 58 -8.21 -0.07 -6.98
CA LEU A 58 -8.73 -1.11 -6.11
C LEU A 58 -7.82 -2.34 -6.13
N GLU A 59 -7.35 -2.73 -7.31
CA GLU A 59 -6.40 -3.83 -7.42
C GLU A 59 -5.10 -3.53 -6.69
N TRP A 60 -4.61 -2.32 -6.82
CA TRP A 60 -3.39 -1.92 -6.11
C TRP A 60 -3.57 -2.05 -4.60
N LEU A 61 -4.69 -1.57 -4.09
CA LEU A 61 -4.94 -1.61 -2.65
C LEU A 61 -5.16 -3.03 -2.14
N LEU A 62 -6.01 -3.79 -2.81
CA LEU A 62 -6.44 -5.08 -2.30
C LEU A 62 -5.48 -6.22 -2.63
N SER A 63 -4.69 -6.08 -3.65
CA SER A 63 -3.72 -7.11 -4.03
C SER A 63 -2.30 -6.71 -3.69
N ASP A 64 -1.83 -5.62 -4.29
CA ASP A 64 -0.44 -5.24 -4.19
C ASP A 64 -0.08 -4.67 -2.82
N ALA A 65 -0.87 -3.73 -2.31
CA ALA A 65 -0.54 -3.11 -1.04
C ALA A 65 -0.66 -4.10 0.11
N LEU A 66 -1.73 -4.88 0.13
CA LEU A 66 -1.92 -5.87 1.18
C LEU A 66 -0.82 -6.91 1.18
N ALA A 67 -0.47 -7.45 0.00
CA ALA A 67 0.59 -8.44 -0.11
C ALA A 67 1.94 -7.83 0.28
N THR A 68 2.19 -6.59 -0.13
CA THR A 68 3.44 -5.91 0.19
C THR A 68 3.60 -5.71 1.69
N VAL A 69 2.53 -5.27 2.37
CA VAL A 69 2.59 -5.07 3.81
C VAL A 69 2.83 -6.40 4.54
N LYS A 70 2.18 -7.47 4.09
CA LYS A 70 2.40 -8.78 4.66
C LYS A 70 3.84 -9.25 4.45
N ASN A 71 4.39 -9.03 3.27
CA ASN A 71 5.77 -9.38 2.99
C ASN A 71 6.75 -8.60 3.85
N LEU A 72 6.48 -7.31 4.06
CA LEU A 72 7.32 -6.50 4.93
C LEU A 72 7.28 -7.00 6.36
N GLU A 73 6.10 -7.42 6.82
CA GLU A 73 5.95 -7.93 8.18
C GLU A 73 6.73 -9.21 8.40
N GLU A 74 6.82 -10.04 7.36
CA GLU A 74 7.50 -11.33 7.44
C GLU A 74 8.97 -11.25 7.02
N SER A 75 9.42 -10.10 6.54
CA SER A 75 10.78 -10.00 6.04
C SER A 75 11.80 -9.86 7.16
N ALA A 76 13.06 -10.12 6.81
CA ALA A 76 14.15 -9.96 7.76
C ALA A 76 14.46 -8.50 8.03
N ASP A 77 13.99 -7.60 7.20
CA ASP A 77 14.15 -6.17 7.42
C ASP A 77 13.21 -5.74 8.53
N GLU A 78 13.78 -5.35 9.67
CA GLU A 78 12.95 -5.00 10.81
C GLU A 78 12.53 -3.55 10.77
N PRO A 79 11.24 -3.28 10.59
CA PRO A 79 10.77 -1.90 10.64
C PRO A 79 10.86 -1.35 12.05
N GLN A 80 10.95 -0.02 12.16
CA GLN A 80 10.90 0.63 13.45
C GLN A 80 9.52 0.38 14.10
N PRO A 81 9.44 0.42 15.44
CA PRO A 81 8.16 0.16 16.10
C PRO A 81 7.01 1.02 15.59
N GLU A 82 7.27 2.30 15.32
CA GLU A 82 6.23 3.19 14.81
C GLU A 82 5.80 2.79 13.42
N GLN A 83 6.73 2.35 12.58
CA GLN A 83 6.40 1.86 11.25
C GLN A 83 5.60 0.57 11.33
N ARG A 84 5.95 -0.30 12.26
CA ARG A 84 5.23 -1.55 12.46
C ARG A 84 3.79 -1.28 12.87
N ASP A 85 3.58 -0.32 13.78
CA ASP A 85 2.23 0.04 14.20
C ASP A 85 1.42 0.57 13.03
N ARG A 86 2.02 1.39 12.18
CA ARG A 86 1.34 1.89 10.99
C ARG A 86 1.02 0.76 10.02
N MET A 87 1.92 -0.19 9.86
CA MET A 87 1.70 -1.34 8.99
C MET A 87 0.51 -2.17 9.47
N LEU A 88 0.43 -2.42 10.78
CA LEU A 88 -0.69 -3.17 11.34
C LEU A 88 -2.00 -2.43 11.18
N GLU A 89 -1.99 -1.12 11.39
CA GLU A 89 -3.17 -0.30 11.20
C GLU A 89 -3.62 -0.36 9.73
N LEU A 90 -2.68 -0.24 8.81
CA LEU A 90 -2.99 -0.31 7.40
C LEU A 90 -3.56 -1.68 7.02
N LEU A 91 -3.00 -2.76 7.56
CA LEU A 91 -3.53 -4.10 7.31
C LEU A 91 -4.98 -4.22 7.74
N LEU A 92 -5.32 -3.68 8.91
CA LEU A 92 -6.69 -3.71 9.40
C LEU A 92 -7.62 -2.94 8.48
N ILE A 93 -7.20 -1.76 8.05
CA ILE A 93 -8.01 -0.94 7.16
C ILE A 93 -8.20 -1.62 5.81
N LEU A 94 -7.13 -2.19 5.27
CA LEU A 94 -7.21 -2.89 3.99
C LEU A 94 -8.10 -4.13 4.09
N ALA A 95 -8.01 -4.86 5.19
CA ALA A 95 -8.87 -6.03 5.40
C ALA A 95 -10.34 -5.62 5.48
N ASN A 96 -10.63 -4.53 6.17
CA ASN A 96 -11.99 -4.01 6.26
C ASN A 96 -12.50 -3.56 4.90
N LEU A 97 -11.66 -2.89 4.13
CA LEU A 97 -12.04 -2.47 2.79
C LEU A 97 -12.30 -3.69 1.89
N HIS A 98 -11.46 -4.70 2.00
CA HIS A 98 -11.63 -5.94 1.24
C HIS A 98 -12.98 -6.59 1.57
N GLU A 99 -13.30 -6.69 2.85
CA GLU A 99 -14.58 -7.25 3.28
C GLU A 99 -15.75 -6.41 2.80
N TYR A 100 -15.62 -5.11 2.88
CA TYR A 100 -16.66 -4.21 2.42
C TYR A 100 -16.93 -4.42 0.94
N VAL A 101 -15.87 -4.47 0.13
CA VAL A 101 -16.02 -4.67 -1.31
C VAL A 101 -16.62 -6.04 -1.63
N ALA A 102 -16.25 -7.07 -0.86
CA ALA A 102 -16.75 -8.42 -1.08
C ALA A 102 -18.23 -8.57 -0.75
N HIS A 103 -18.71 -7.82 0.24
CA HIS A 103 -20.09 -7.97 0.71
C HIS A 103 -21.04 -6.88 0.23
N HIS A 104 -20.54 -5.88 -0.49
CA HIS A 104 -21.37 -4.80 -1.02
C HIS A 104 -21.16 -4.70 -2.52
N SER A 105 -22.21 -4.32 -3.22
CA SER A 105 -22.12 -4.10 -4.67
C SER A 105 -21.40 -2.78 -4.91
N VAL A 106 -20.09 -2.84 -4.96
CA VAL A 106 -19.28 -1.65 -5.19
C VAL A 106 -19.12 -1.46 -6.69
N ARG A 107 -19.46 -0.27 -7.15
CA ARG A 107 -19.31 0.08 -8.54
C ARG A 107 -17.85 0.35 -8.84
N VAL A 108 -17.31 -0.38 -9.80
CA VAL A 108 -15.90 -0.25 -10.18
C VAL A 108 -15.82 0.30 -11.59
N GLU A 109 -15.01 1.35 -11.77
CA GLU A 109 -14.77 1.96 -13.06
C GLU A 109 -13.54 1.33 -13.70
N HIS A 110 -13.73 0.82 -14.91
CA HIS A 110 -12.59 0.30 -15.66
C HIS A 110 -11.91 1.45 -16.40
N PRO A 111 -10.56 1.47 -16.38
CA PRO A 111 -9.87 2.48 -17.17
C PRO A 111 -10.15 2.24 -18.64
N ALA A 112 -10.35 3.30 -19.34
CA ALA A 112 -10.64 3.22 -20.76
C ALA A 112 -9.43 2.77 -21.56
#